data_d5e33451ba979a984c71321f803c21ba
#
_entry.id   d5e33451ba979a984c71321f803c21ba
#
_cell.length_a   1.000
_cell.length_b   1.000
_cell.length_c   1.000
_cell.angle_alpha   90.00
_cell.angle_beta   90.00
_cell.angle_gamma   90.00
#
_symmetry.space_group_name_H-M   'P 1'
#
loop_
_entity.id
_entity.type
_entity.pdbx_description
1 polymer ?
#
loop_
_entity_poly.entity_id
_entity_poly.type
_entity_poly.pdbx_seq_one_letter_code
_entity_poly.pdbx_strand_id
1 'polypeptide(L)'
;MLVDSSIPQLVVPIEGWVRENIAVTDTKNKEQYRFGMPGPMIKEQEWKKTLEQLEAVLIEGDILVASGSLCPGMPTDFFASVSKIAGDKNVKYILDTSGEALLKGARTGVYLLKPNLGELATLCGVKTISFLELESIAQTFLKNNPCEVLVVSLGPQGAVMLTAQSVDYISAPIVCQKSTIGAGDSMVAGMVLALAQGKSLQEMSKYGVACGTAATMTSGTQLCKRKDVEELNDWISSNSSTSQKIKINV
;
A
#
# COMPACT_ATOMS: atom_id res chain seq x y z
N MET A 1 13.48 -17.25 -7.82
CA MET A 1 13.47 -15.81 -7.43
C MET A 1 13.35 -15.63 -5.92
N LEU A 2 12.22 -15.94 -5.26
CA LEU A 2 12.13 -15.80 -3.78
C LEU A 2 13.06 -16.76 -3.02
N VAL A 3 13.23 -17.99 -3.50
CA VAL A 3 14.17 -18.98 -2.94
C VAL A 3 15.60 -18.44 -2.91
N ASP A 4 16.01 -17.77 -3.99
CA ASP A 4 17.37 -17.20 -4.11
C ASP A 4 17.58 -15.98 -3.19
N SER A 5 16.48 -15.38 -2.69
CA SER A 5 16.52 -14.22 -1.79
C SER A 5 16.51 -14.62 -0.30
N SER A 6 16.54 -15.91 0.02
CA SER A 6 16.45 -16.44 1.40
C SER A 6 15.20 -15.96 2.16
N ILE A 7 14.11 -15.66 1.46
CA ILE A 7 12.84 -15.28 2.06
C ILE A 7 12.04 -16.54 2.37
N PRO A 8 11.67 -16.80 3.63
CA PRO A 8 10.81 -17.92 3.99
C PRO A 8 9.48 -17.86 3.24
N GLN A 9 8.98 -19.00 2.77
CA GLN A 9 7.77 -19.09 1.98
C GLN A 9 6.83 -20.13 2.56
N LEU A 10 5.55 -19.76 2.69
CA LEU A 10 4.44 -20.66 2.92
C LEU A 10 3.55 -20.64 1.67
N VAL A 11 3.59 -21.71 0.90
CA VAL A 11 2.88 -21.80 -0.37
C VAL A 11 1.58 -22.56 -0.18
N VAL A 12 0.48 -21.97 -0.67
CA VAL A 12 -0.79 -22.67 -0.85
C VAL A 12 -0.86 -23.10 -2.31
N PRO A 13 -0.79 -24.41 -2.62
CA PRO A 13 -1.00 -24.89 -3.97
C PRO A 13 -2.41 -24.58 -4.46
N ILE A 14 -2.52 -24.13 -5.70
CA ILE A 14 -3.81 -23.83 -6.34
C ILE A 14 -3.93 -24.64 -7.63
N GLU A 15 -5.16 -24.88 -8.06
CA GLU A 15 -5.43 -25.46 -9.37
C GLU A 15 -5.42 -24.35 -10.42
N GLY A 16 -4.43 -24.33 -11.26
CA GLY A 16 -4.26 -23.31 -12.30
C GLY A 16 -2.96 -22.55 -12.18
N TRP A 17 -2.79 -21.58 -13.08
CA TRP A 17 -1.57 -20.80 -13.22
C TRP A 17 -1.63 -19.51 -12.39
N VAL A 18 -0.51 -19.12 -11.82
CA VAL A 18 -0.38 -17.81 -11.15
C VAL A 18 -0.72 -16.70 -12.13
N ARG A 19 -1.45 -15.70 -11.65
CA ARG A 19 -1.82 -14.53 -12.46
C ARG A 19 -0.58 -13.78 -12.94
N GLU A 20 -0.52 -13.53 -14.24
CA GLU A 20 0.49 -12.70 -14.88
C GLU A 20 -0.12 -11.40 -15.37
N ASN A 21 0.53 -10.28 -15.10
CA ASN A 21 0.15 -8.97 -15.63
C ASN A 21 1.26 -8.48 -16.56
N ILE A 22 0.87 -7.91 -17.70
CA ILE A 22 1.81 -7.42 -18.71
C ILE A 22 1.79 -5.91 -18.72
N ALA A 23 2.97 -5.31 -18.70
CA ALA A 23 3.14 -3.87 -18.91
C ALA A 23 3.99 -3.64 -20.16
N VAL A 24 3.47 -2.84 -21.08
CA VAL A 24 4.13 -2.46 -22.32
C VAL A 24 4.43 -0.97 -22.28
N THR A 25 5.67 -0.60 -22.52
CA THR A 25 6.08 0.82 -22.61
C THR A 25 6.39 1.15 -24.05
N ASP A 26 5.68 2.13 -24.62
CA ASP A 26 6.02 2.68 -25.94
C ASP A 26 7.32 3.49 -25.82
N THR A 27 8.33 3.07 -26.56
CA THR A 27 9.65 3.71 -26.51
C THR A 27 9.70 5.08 -27.16
N LYS A 28 8.71 5.44 -27.99
CA LYS A 28 8.64 6.73 -28.68
C LYS A 28 8.03 7.81 -27.79
N ASN A 29 6.83 7.56 -27.25
CA ASN A 29 6.08 8.54 -26.45
C ASN A 29 6.23 8.34 -24.94
N LYS A 30 6.89 7.23 -24.51
CA LYS A 30 7.08 6.84 -23.10
C LYS A 30 5.80 6.49 -22.37
N GLU A 31 4.68 6.32 -23.08
CA GLU A 31 3.43 5.87 -22.48
C GLU A 31 3.52 4.41 -22.04
N GLN A 32 2.88 4.09 -20.92
CA GLN A 32 2.86 2.76 -20.34
C GLN A 32 1.44 2.20 -20.34
N TYR A 33 1.26 1.06 -20.99
CA TYR A 33 0.01 0.32 -21.06
C TYR A 33 0.08 -0.89 -20.15
N ARG A 34 -0.96 -1.12 -19.33
CA ARG A 34 -1.03 -2.24 -18.39
C ARG A 34 -2.19 -3.15 -18.75
N PHE A 35 -1.89 -4.42 -18.92
CA PHE A 35 -2.87 -5.47 -19.19
C PHE A 35 -2.96 -6.36 -17.95
N GLY A 36 -4.02 -6.17 -17.16
CA GLY A 36 -4.30 -6.97 -15.97
C GLY A 36 -5.12 -8.19 -16.33
N MET A 37 -4.63 -9.37 -15.99
CA MET A 37 -5.37 -10.62 -16.16
C MET A 37 -6.20 -10.91 -14.91
N PRO A 38 -7.38 -11.56 -15.04
CA PRO A 38 -8.25 -11.84 -13.88
C PRO A 38 -7.63 -12.82 -12.87
N GLY A 39 -6.69 -13.63 -13.31
CA GLY A 39 -6.12 -14.72 -12.52
C GLY A 39 -6.96 -16.00 -12.56
N PRO A 40 -6.50 -17.07 -11.89
CA PRO A 40 -7.22 -18.34 -11.85
C PRO A 40 -8.45 -18.24 -10.94
N MET A 41 -9.39 -19.16 -11.14
CA MET A 41 -10.50 -19.39 -10.21
C MET A 41 -9.95 -20.07 -8.96
N ILE A 42 -10.03 -19.42 -7.81
CA ILE A 42 -9.59 -19.97 -6.52
C ILE A 42 -10.73 -20.73 -5.87
N LYS A 43 -10.47 -21.97 -5.50
CA LYS A 43 -11.46 -22.83 -4.81
C LYS A 43 -11.57 -22.46 -3.33
N GLU A 44 -12.71 -22.78 -2.75
CA GLU A 44 -12.99 -22.48 -1.34
C GLU A 44 -11.93 -23.09 -0.40
N GLN A 45 -11.56 -24.33 -0.63
CA GLN A 45 -10.53 -25.01 0.15
C GLN A 45 -9.13 -24.35 0.04
N GLU A 46 -8.82 -23.69 -1.08
CA GLU A 46 -7.53 -23.04 -1.31
C GLU A 46 -7.42 -21.73 -0.53
N TRP A 47 -8.43 -20.86 -0.62
CA TRP A 47 -8.38 -19.61 0.18
C TRP A 47 -8.59 -19.87 1.67
N LYS A 48 -9.39 -20.88 2.09
CA LYS A 48 -9.49 -21.29 3.49
C LYS A 48 -8.15 -21.76 4.03
N LYS A 49 -7.39 -22.53 3.23
CA LYS A 49 -6.04 -22.96 3.60
C LYS A 49 -5.09 -21.81 3.86
N THR A 50 -5.22 -20.70 3.11
CA THR A 50 -4.45 -19.48 3.37
C THR A 50 -4.77 -18.91 4.76
N LEU A 51 -6.04 -18.84 5.15
CA LEU A 51 -6.43 -18.35 6.48
C LEU A 51 -5.92 -19.26 7.59
N GLU A 52 -6.03 -20.58 7.43
CA GLU A 52 -5.47 -21.56 8.38
C GLU A 52 -3.96 -21.41 8.57
N GLN A 53 -3.22 -21.18 7.47
CA GLN A 53 -1.78 -20.95 7.53
C GLN A 53 -1.43 -19.63 8.26
N LEU A 54 -2.18 -18.55 7.98
CA LEU A 54 -1.99 -17.28 8.69
C LEU A 54 -2.25 -17.45 10.19
N GLU A 55 -3.33 -18.13 10.56
CA GLU A 55 -3.66 -18.40 11.96
C GLU A 55 -2.58 -19.23 12.67
N ALA A 56 -1.96 -20.18 11.96
CA ALA A 56 -0.91 -21.04 12.51
C ALA A 56 0.43 -20.33 12.73
N VAL A 57 0.79 -19.36 11.87
CA VAL A 57 2.14 -18.76 11.89
C VAL A 57 2.21 -17.41 12.59
N LEU A 58 1.13 -16.63 12.59
CA LEU A 58 1.13 -15.30 13.19
C LEU A 58 1.26 -15.36 14.71
N ILE A 59 2.12 -14.51 15.25
CA ILE A 59 2.30 -14.31 16.68
C ILE A 59 2.15 -12.84 17.06
N GLU A 60 1.89 -12.56 18.33
CA GLU A 60 1.79 -11.20 18.84
C GLU A 60 3.03 -10.35 18.49
N GLY A 61 2.79 -9.12 18.03
CA GLY A 61 3.84 -8.19 17.64
C GLY A 61 4.28 -8.28 16.18
N ASP A 62 3.80 -9.27 15.42
CA ASP A 62 4.06 -9.35 13.98
C ASP A 62 3.41 -8.17 13.24
N ILE A 63 3.92 -7.93 12.03
CA ILE A 63 3.32 -7.02 11.05
C ILE A 63 2.84 -7.87 9.87
N LEU A 64 1.54 -7.92 9.65
CA LEU A 64 0.91 -8.62 8.54
C LEU A 64 0.56 -7.62 7.43
N VAL A 65 1.03 -7.88 6.22
CA VAL A 65 0.66 -7.10 5.03
C VAL A 65 -0.20 -7.93 4.11
N ALA A 66 -1.41 -7.47 3.81
CA ALA A 66 -2.23 -8.00 2.73
C ALA A 66 -2.22 -7.01 1.56
N SER A 67 -1.58 -7.39 0.47
CA SER A 67 -1.42 -6.54 -0.72
C SER A 67 -1.89 -7.27 -1.97
N GLY A 68 -2.52 -6.51 -2.88
CA GLY A 68 -2.99 -6.98 -4.17
C GLY A 68 -4.50 -7.24 -4.23
N SER A 69 -5.00 -7.46 -5.45
CA SER A 69 -6.41 -7.75 -5.72
C SER A 69 -6.73 -9.23 -5.58
N LEU A 70 -7.93 -9.54 -5.12
CA LEU A 70 -8.44 -10.91 -5.04
C LEU A 70 -8.60 -11.53 -6.45
N CYS A 71 -8.36 -12.82 -6.53
CA CYS A 71 -8.65 -13.60 -7.74
C CYS A 71 -10.13 -14.02 -7.78
N PRO A 72 -10.69 -14.37 -8.96
CA PRO A 72 -12.01 -14.96 -9.07
C PRO A 72 -12.19 -16.16 -8.13
N GLY A 73 -13.40 -16.33 -7.57
CA GLY A 73 -13.70 -17.40 -6.62
C GLY A 73 -13.38 -17.10 -5.17
N MET A 74 -12.56 -16.09 -4.89
CA MET A 74 -12.35 -15.64 -3.52
C MET A 74 -13.52 -14.77 -3.04
N PRO A 75 -13.95 -14.90 -1.77
CA PRO A 75 -14.98 -14.04 -1.22
C PRO A 75 -14.48 -12.61 -1.10
N THR A 76 -15.32 -11.62 -1.43
CA THR A 76 -14.94 -10.20 -1.41
C THR A 76 -14.66 -9.67 0.00
N ASP A 77 -15.04 -10.40 1.04
CA ASP A 77 -14.74 -10.15 2.46
C ASP A 77 -13.53 -10.96 2.99
N PHE A 78 -12.73 -11.56 2.10
CA PHE A 78 -11.54 -12.33 2.48
C PHE A 78 -10.62 -11.51 3.41
N PHE A 79 -10.37 -10.24 3.10
CA PHE A 79 -9.52 -9.37 3.92
C PHE A 79 -10.14 -9.02 5.27
N ALA A 80 -11.47 -9.09 5.40
CA ALA A 80 -12.13 -9.00 6.70
C ALA A 80 -11.83 -10.22 7.59
N SER A 81 -11.77 -11.40 7.00
CA SER A 81 -11.35 -12.62 7.70
C SER A 81 -9.88 -12.55 8.13
N VAL A 82 -9.01 -12.01 7.28
CA VAL A 82 -7.59 -11.76 7.61
C VAL A 82 -7.47 -10.75 8.77
N SER A 83 -8.24 -9.66 8.73
CA SER A 83 -8.28 -8.66 9.81
C SER A 83 -8.68 -9.27 11.16
N LYS A 84 -9.66 -10.16 11.15
CA LYS A 84 -10.08 -10.86 12.39
C LYS A 84 -8.94 -11.69 12.97
N ILE A 85 -8.26 -12.51 12.15
CA ILE A 85 -7.11 -13.32 12.60
C ILE A 85 -6.01 -12.40 13.17
N ALA A 86 -5.70 -11.29 12.50
CA ALA A 86 -4.71 -10.35 12.96
C ALA A 86 -5.09 -9.71 14.30
N GLY A 87 -6.36 -9.31 14.47
CA GLY A 87 -6.88 -8.75 15.72
C GLY A 87 -6.83 -9.74 16.88
N ASP A 88 -7.27 -10.98 16.65
CA ASP A 88 -7.27 -12.06 17.66
C ASP A 88 -5.85 -12.38 18.17
N LYS A 89 -4.82 -12.07 17.36
CA LYS A 89 -3.41 -12.31 17.66
C LYS A 89 -2.62 -11.04 18.02
N ASN A 90 -3.26 -9.88 18.12
CA ASN A 90 -2.60 -8.61 18.40
C ASN A 90 -1.48 -8.29 17.40
N VAL A 91 -1.74 -8.51 16.11
CA VAL A 91 -0.84 -8.28 14.97
C VAL A 91 -1.20 -6.97 14.29
N LYS A 92 -0.21 -6.17 13.92
CA LYS A 92 -0.44 -4.95 13.13
C LYS A 92 -0.80 -5.31 11.68
N TYR A 93 -2.06 -5.13 11.32
CA TYR A 93 -2.56 -5.45 10.00
C TYR A 93 -2.52 -4.26 9.05
N ILE A 94 -1.82 -4.40 7.94
CA ILE A 94 -1.68 -3.39 6.88
C ILE A 94 -2.40 -3.90 5.64
N LEU A 95 -3.29 -3.07 5.07
CA LEU A 95 -4.09 -3.43 3.90
C LEU A 95 -3.78 -2.50 2.73
N ASP A 96 -3.41 -3.08 1.58
CA ASP A 96 -3.23 -2.40 0.29
C ASP A 96 -3.91 -3.19 -0.83
N THR A 97 -5.17 -2.89 -1.08
CA THR A 97 -6.01 -3.55 -2.09
C THR A 97 -6.96 -2.53 -2.74
N SER A 98 -7.84 -3.00 -3.62
CA SER A 98 -8.74 -2.12 -4.38
C SER A 98 -10.15 -2.70 -4.48
N GLY A 99 -11.10 -1.89 -4.98
CA GLY A 99 -12.46 -2.31 -5.30
C GLY A 99 -13.27 -2.75 -4.07
N GLU A 100 -14.14 -3.73 -4.25
CA GLU A 100 -15.06 -4.22 -3.19
C GLU A 100 -14.31 -4.83 -2.01
N ALA A 101 -13.18 -5.48 -2.26
CA ALA A 101 -12.33 -6.05 -1.21
C ALA A 101 -11.76 -4.97 -0.29
N LEU A 102 -11.38 -3.80 -0.84
CA LEU A 102 -10.98 -2.65 -0.05
C LEU A 102 -12.13 -2.11 0.80
N LEU A 103 -13.33 -1.94 0.21
CA LEU A 103 -14.51 -1.45 0.93
C LEU A 103 -14.87 -2.31 2.13
N LYS A 104 -14.78 -3.63 1.99
CA LYS A 104 -15.09 -4.57 3.07
C LYS A 104 -13.96 -4.66 4.09
N GLY A 105 -12.71 -4.77 3.61
CA GLY A 105 -11.54 -4.92 4.48
C GLY A 105 -11.27 -3.68 5.34
N ALA A 106 -11.45 -2.47 4.81
CA ALA A 106 -11.21 -1.23 5.53
C ALA A 106 -12.15 -1.00 6.74
N ARG A 107 -13.25 -1.75 6.84
CA ARG A 107 -14.26 -1.62 7.91
C ARG A 107 -14.06 -2.60 9.07
N THR A 108 -13.03 -3.42 9.05
CA THR A 108 -12.91 -4.57 9.95
C THR A 108 -11.76 -4.49 10.95
N GLY A 109 -11.09 -3.36 11.05
CA GLY A 109 -9.94 -3.17 11.93
C GLY A 109 -8.63 -3.32 11.16
N VAL A 110 -8.06 -2.20 10.76
CA VAL A 110 -6.80 -2.13 10.01
C VAL A 110 -5.87 -1.20 10.78
N TYR A 111 -4.64 -1.65 11.06
CA TYR A 111 -3.64 -0.77 11.67
C TYR A 111 -3.25 0.35 10.69
N LEU A 112 -2.93 -0.01 9.45
CA LEU A 112 -2.57 0.96 8.42
C LEU A 112 -3.27 0.64 7.09
N LEU A 113 -3.94 1.65 6.53
CA LEU A 113 -4.56 1.60 5.21
C LEU A 113 -3.87 2.60 4.28
N LYS A 114 -3.52 2.14 3.05
CA LYS A 114 -2.84 3.00 2.06
C LYS A 114 -3.66 3.15 0.76
N PRO A 115 -4.76 3.88 0.72
CA PRO A 115 -5.46 4.18 -0.51
C PRO A 115 -4.75 5.28 -1.33
N ASN A 116 -5.01 5.30 -2.64
CA ASN A 116 -4.84 6.52 -3.44
C ASN A 116 -6.10 7.40 -3.33
N LEU A 117 -6.09 8.60 -3.96
CA LEU A 117 -7.24 9.52 -3.92
C LEU A 117 -8.54 8.91 -4.47
N GLY A 118 -8.45 8.12 -5.55
CA GLY A 118 -9.62 7.46 -6.14
C GLY A 118 -10.18 6.35 -5.25
N GLU A 119 -9.32 5.58 -4.63
CA GLU A 119 -9.71 4.55 -3.66
C GLU A 119 -10.31 5.17 -2.39
N LEU A 120 -9.72 6.26 -1.88
CA LEU A 120 -10.32 6.99 -0.75
C LEU A 120 -11.68 7.58 -1.11
N ALA A 121 -11.84 8.13 -2.33
CA ALA A 121 -13.13 8.61 -2.80
C ALA A 121 -14.19 7.48 -2.80
N THR A 122 -13.79 6.30 -3.29
CA THR A 122 -14.65 5.11 -3.28
C THR A 122 -15.01 4.67 -1.86
N LEU A 123 -14.04 4.65 -0.94
CA LEU A 123 -14.25 4.32 0.48
C LEU A 123 -15.24 5.27 1.16
N CYS A 124 -15.19 6.55 0.81
CA CYS A 124 -16.03 7.60 1.36
C CYS A 124 -17.36 7.78 0.62
N GLY A 125 -17.60 7.03 -0.47
CA GLY A 125 -18.83 7.13 -1.26
C GLY A 125 -18.97 8.44 -2.02
N VAL A 126 -17.86 9.11 -2.35
CA VAL A 126 -17.82 10.35 -3.12
C VAL A 126 -17.20 10.11 -4.50
N LYS A 127 -17.54 10.95 -5.47
CA LYS A 127 -17.06 10.77 -6.86
C LYS A 127 -15.59 11.12 -7.01
N THR A 128 -15.16 12.20 -6.39
CA THR A 128 -13.78 12.71 -6.41
C THR A 128 -13.48 13.43 -5.11
N ILE A 129 -12.20 13.56 -4.78
CA ILE A 129 -11.73 14.33 -3.62
C ILE A 129 -10.75 15.38 -4.14
N SER A 130 -11.05 16.64 -3.93
CA SER A 130 -10.08 17.71 -4.17
C SER A 130 -9.06 17.77 -3.03
N PHE A 131 -7.92 18.40 -3.29
CA PHE A 131 -6.88 18.55 -2.27
C PHE A 131 -7.37 19.34 -1.04
N LEU A 132 -8.27 20.31 -1.24
CA LEU A 132 -8.84 21.11 -0.15
C LEU A 132 -9.80 20.32 0.74
N GLU A 133 -10.44 19.30 0.20
CA GLU A 133 -11.38 18.44 0.92
C GLU A 133 -10.72 17.21 1.55
N LEU A 134 -9.51 16.86 1.08
CA LEU A 134 -8.82 15.62 1.44
C LEU A 134 -8.73 15.44 2.96
N GLU A 135 -8.24 16.45 3.68
CA GLU A 135 -8.05 16.33 5.11
C GLU A 135 -9.36 16.07 5.86
N SER A 136 -10.41 16.85 5.55
CA SER A 136 -11.71 16.72 6.22
C SER A 136 -12.39 15.38 5.92
N ILE A 137 -12.29 14.91 4.68
CA ILE A 137 -12.85 13.62 4.25
C ILE A 137 -12.08 12.47 4.91
N ALA A 138 -10.75 12.52 4.89
CA ALA A 138 -9.90 11.51 5.49
C ALA A 138 -10.06 11.42 7.02
N GLN A 139 -10.18 12.56 7.71
CA GLN A 139 -10.49 12.59 9.15
C GLN A 139 -11.88 12.03 9.46
N THR A 140 -12.87 12.32 8.60
CA THR A 140 -14.21 11.74 8.73
C THR A 140 -14.19 10.23 8.53
N PHE A 141 -13.40 9.76 7.58
CA PHE A 141 -13.19 8.33 7.37
C PHE A 141 -12.60 7.66 8.63
N LEU A 142 -11.53 8.21 9.19
CA LEU A 142 -10.88 7.67 10.41
C LEU A 142 -11.82 7.65 11.62
N LYS A 143 -12.68 8.66 11.78
CA LYS A 143 -13.67 8.69 12.87
C LYS A 143 -14.72 7.58 12.76
N ASN A 144 -15.06 7.17 11.55
CA ASN A 144 -16.16 6.24 11.28
C ASN A 144 -15.70 4.81 11.00
N ASN A 145 -14.40 4.57 10.92
CA ASN A 145 -13.85 3.25 10.59
C ASN A 145 -12.73 2.86 11.56
N PRO A 146 -12.57 1.59 11.89
CA PRO A 146 -11.52 1.10 12.79
C PRO A 146 -10.17 1.01 12.06
N CYS A 147 -9.59 2.18 11.75
CA CYS A 147 -8.30 2.34 11.10
C CYS A 147 -7.45 3.32 11.95
N GLU A 148 -6.24 2.91 12.33
CA GLU A 148 -5.39 3.74 13.18
C GLU A 148 -4.57 4.74 12.38
N VAL A 149 -4.03 4.32 11.23
CA VAL A 149 -3.18 5.12 10.35
C VAL A 149 -3.69 5.07 8.92
N LEU A 150 -4.02 6.22 8.37
CA LEU A 150 -4.41 6.35 6.96
C LEU A 150 -3.29 7.08 6.20
N VAL A 151 -2.74 6.45 5.18
CA VAL A 151 -1.72 7.05 4.31
C VAL A 151 -2.28 7.17 2.90
N VAL A 152 -2.67 8.37 2.51
CA VAL A 152 -3.24 8.64 1.18
C VAL A 152 -2.12 8.98 0.21
N SER A 153 -1.89 8.13 -0.78
CA SER A 153 -0.89 8.38 -1.82
C SER A 153 -1.41 9.38 -2.86
N LEU A 154 -0.57 10.38 -3.19
CA LEU A 154 -0.89 11.49 -4.09
C LEU A 154 -0.05 11.45 -5.40
N GLY A 155 0.47 10.27 -5.75
CA GLY A 155 1.34 10.10 -6.91
C GLY A 155 2.61 10.95 -6.80
N PRO A 156 2.93 11.77 -7.84
CA PRO A 156 4.15 12.59 -7.84
C PRO A 156 4.20 13.64 -6.72
N GLN A 157 3.08 13.95 -6.09
CA GLN A 157 3.01 14.94 -5.00
C GLN A 157 3.42 14.35 -3.64
N GLY A 158 3.56 13.02 -3.53
CA GLY A 158 3.93 12.33 -2.30
C GLY A 158 2.75 11.69 -1.60
N ALA A 159 2.52 11.97 -0.33
CA ALA A 159 1.44 11.39 0.46
C ALA A 159 0.97 12.32 1.59
N VAL A 160 -0.21 12.01 2.12
CA VAL A 160 -0.70 12.56 3.38
C VAL A 160 -0.92 11.39 4.35
N MET A 161 -0.30 11.47 5.51
CA MET A 161 -0.56 10.54 6.61
C MET A 161 -1.48 11.20 7.63
N LEU A 162 -2.49 10.47 8.05
CA LEU A 162 -3.44 10.91 9.06
C LEU A 162 -3.59 9.86 10.15
N THR A 163 -3.71 10.34 11.37
CA THR A 163 -4.17 9.58 12.53
C THR A 163 -5.34 10.33 13.18
N ALA A 164 -5.90 9.82 14.26
CA ALA A 164 -6.89 10.55 15.03
C ALA A 164 -6.35 11.87 15.63
N GLN A 165 -5.03 12.03 15.76
CA GLN A 165 -4.37 13.13 16.46
C GLN A 165 -3.53 14.04 15.54
N SER A 166 -3.12 13.57 14.37
CA SER A 166 -2.17 14.29 13.51
C SER A 166 -2.48 14.17 12.04
N VAL A 167 -2.02 15.16 11.27
CA VAL A 167 -1.99 15.16 9.80
C VAL A 167 -0.61 15.60 9.37
N ASP A 168 0.08 14.76 8.62
CA ASP A 168 1.42 15.01 8.09
C ASP A 168 1.40 14.95 6.56
N TYR A 169 1.88 16.02 5.92
CA TYR A 169 2.04 16.09 4.48
C TYR A 169 3.50 15.77 4.12
N ILE A 170 3.72 14.74 3.32
CA ILE A 170 5.02 14.31 2.90
C ILE A 170 5.17 14.55 1.39
N SER A 171 5.93 15.57 1.02
CA SER A 171 6.19 15.89 -0.39
C SER A 171 7.23 14.95 -0.98
N ALA A 172 6.94 14.40 -2.16
CA ALA A 172 7.92 13.64 -2.91
C ALA A 172 8.89 14.58 -3.67
N PRO A 173 10.19 14.25 -3.71
CA PRO A 173 11.12 14.96 -4.58
C PRO A 173 10.81 14.71 -6.06
N ILE A 174 11.10 15.71 -6.91
CA ILE A 174 10.95 15.59 -8.37
C ILE A 174 12.09 14.73 -8.89
N VAL A 175 11.75 13.62 -9.55
CA VAL A 175 12.71 12.66 -10.10
C VAL A 175 12.43 12.36 -11.58
N CYS A 176 13.43 11.82 -12.27
CA CYS A 176 13.24 11.31 -13.62
C CYS A 176 12.50 9.98 -13.58
N GLN A 177 11.17 10.05 -13.79
CA GLN A 177 10.29 8.88 -13.77
C GLN A 177 10.51 8.01 -15.01
N LYS A 178 10.69 6.70 -14.80
CA LYS A 178 10.81 5.67 -15.86
C LYS A 178 9.63 4.70 -15.88
N SER A 179 9.12 4.35 -14.70
CA SER A 179 7.96 3.45 -14.55
C SER A 179 7.20 3.80 -13.27
N THR A 180 5.89 3.54 -13.24
CA THR A 180 5.10 3.67 -12.00
C THR A 180 4.68 2.32 -11.43
N ILE A 181 5.15 1.20 -12.05
CA ILE A 181 4.84 -0.14 -11.58
C ILE A 181 5.56 -0.40 -10.27
N GLY A 182 4.83 -0.92 -9.28
CA GLY A 182 5.40 -1.26 -7.98
C GLY A 182 5.73 -0.07 -7.07
N ALA A 183 5.40 1.17 -7.47
CA ALA A 183 5.63 2.34 -6.61
C ALA A 183 4.80 2.27 -5.32
N GLY A 184 3.52 1.85 -5.41
CA GLY A 184 2.67 1.61 -4.26
C GLY A 184 3.19 0.51 -3.35
N ASP A 185 3.57 -0.64 -3.94
CA ASP A 185 4.11 -1.78 -3.23
C ASP A 185 5.43 -1.43 -2.52
N SER A 186 6.31 -0.69 -3.21
CA SER A 186 7.58 -0.20 -2.62
C SER A 186 7.34 0.77 -1.47
N MET A 187 6.31 1.61 -1.58
CA MET A 187 5.90 2.52 -0.51
C MET A 187 5.44 1.73 0.72
N VAL A 188 4.58 0.72 0.54
CA VAL A 188 4.15 -0.17 1.64
C VAL A 188 5.35 -0.87 2.26
N ALA A 189 6.23 -1.46 1.45
CA ALA A 189 7.42 -2.15 1.92
C ALA A 189 8.34 -1.24 2.75
N GLY A 190 8.54 0.01 2.31
CA GLY A 190 9.31 1.02 3.05
C GLY A 190 8.67 1.37 4.40
N MET A 191 7.35 1.57 4.42
CA MET A 191 6.62 1.83 5.65
C MET A 191 6.73 0.67 6.63
N VAL A 192 6.56 -0.56 6.16
CA VAL A 192 6.69 -1.78 6.98
C VAL A 192 8.09 -1.92 7.57
N LEU A 193 9.13 -1.70 6.75
CA LEU A 193 10.52 -1.75 7.21
C LEU A 193 10.77 -0.72 8.33
N ALA A 194 10.30 0.50 8.16
CA ALA A 194 10.45 1.54 9.18
C ALA A 194 9.69 1.18 10.48
N LEU A 195 8.46 0.67 10.36
CA LEU A 195 7.69 0.18 11.51
C LEU A 195 8.40 -0.96 12.25
N ALA A 196 8.93 -1.94 11.51
CA ALA A 196 9.69 -3.05 12.09
C ALA A 196 10.97 -2.60 12.80
N GLN A 197 11.53 -1.46 12.42
CA GLN A 197 12.67 -0.81 13.08
C GLN A 197 12.27 0.08 14.26
N GLY A 198 10.99 0.15 14.62
CA GLY A 198 10.50 1.00 15.71
C GLY A 198 10.53 2.50 15.43
N LYS A 199 10.56 2.90 14.16
CA LYS A 199 10.51 4.30 13.76
C LYS A 199 9.16 4.93 14.07
N SER A 200 9.14 6.25 14.26
CA SER A 200 7.90 7.02 14.39
C SER A 200 7.04 6.94 13.12
N LEU A 201 5.74 7.20 13.25
CA LEU A 201 4.83 7.23 12.09
C LEU A 201 5.25 8.27 11.04
N GLN A 202 5.82 9.39 11.48
CA GLN A 202 6.32 10.41 10.57
C GLN A 202 7.54 9.90 9.78
N GLU A 203 8.53 9.27 10.43
CA GLU A 203 9.67 8.65 9.76
C GLU A 203 9.25 7.50 8.84
N MET A 204 8.29 6.67 9.29
CA MET A 204 7.68 5.61 8.49
C MET A 204 7.11 6.16 7.17
N SER A 205 6.32 7.24 7.24
CA SER A 205 5.68 7.82 6.07
C SER A 205 6.69 8.43 5.11
N LYS A 206 7.72 9.12 5.64
CA LYS A 206 8.83 9.67 4.84
C LYS A 206 9.58 8.57 4.10
N TYR A 207 9.93 7.52 4.80
CA TYR A 207 10.64 6.38 4.22
C TYR A 207 9.80 5.65 3.17
N GLY A 208 8.49 5.50 3.43
CA GLY A 208 7.55 4.98 2.46
C GLY A 208 7.49 5.80 1.16
N VAL A 209 7.38 7.15 1.27
CA VAL A 209 7.40 8.05 0.11
C VAL A 209 8.74 7.95 -0.64
N ALA A 210 9.87 7.88 0.08
CA ALA A 210 11.18 7.70 -0.53
C ALA A 210 11.27 6.39 -1.33
N CYS A 211 10.81 5.26 -0.77
CA CYS A 211 10.78 3.97 -1.46
C CYS A 211 9.88 3.99 -2.70
N GLY A 212 8.67 4.54 -2.59
CA GLY A 212 7.75 4.68 -3.71
C GLY A 212 8.31 5.55 -4.82
N THR A 213 8.94 6.68 -4.47
CA THR A 213 9.60 7.58 -5.43
C THR A 213 10.80 6.91 -6.10
N ALA A 214 11.68 6.26 -5.32
CA ALA A 214 12.83 5.53 -5.85
C ALA A 214 12.43 4.40 -6.83
N ALA A 215 11.31 3.72 -6.57
CA ALA A 215 10.79 2.71 -7.49
C ALA A 215 10.43 3.30 -8.85
N THR A 216 9.95 4.55 -8.91
CA THR A 216 9.64 5.19 -10.20
C THR A 216 10.88 5.50 -11.03
N MET A 217 12.07 5.56 -10.44
CA MET A 217 13.34 5.82 -11.12
C MET A 217 13.91 4.60 -11.85
N THR A 218 13.34 3.41 -11.60
CA THR A 218 13.76 2.15 -12.24
C THR A 218 12.87 1.81 -13.44
N SER A 219 13.39 0.99 -14.36
CA SER A 219 12.65 0.62 -15.56
C SER A 219 11.78 -0.62 -15.33
N GLY A 220 10.59 -0.62 -15.92
CA GLY A 220 9.68 -1.77 -15.88
C GLY A 220 9.26 -2.12 -14.46
N THR A 221 9.54 -3.35 -14.04
CA THR A 221 9.20 -3.92 -12.72
C THR A 221 10.41 -4.06 -11.79
N GLN A 222 11.52 -3.38 -12.09
CA GLN A 222 12.70 -3.42 -11.24
C GLN A 222 12.43 -2.77 -9.88
N LEU A 223 12.95 -3.38 -8.82
CA LEU A 223 12.82 -2.87 -7.47
C LEU A 223 13.60 -1.55 -7.31
N CYS A 224 13.19 -0.74 -6.33
CA CYS A 224 13.93 0.45 -5.92
C CYS A 224 15.33 0.08 -5.43
N LYS A 225 16.31 0.94 -5.69
CA LYS A 225 17.67 0.74 -5.19
C LYS A 225 17.81 1.41 -3.82
N ARG A 226 18.44 0.71 -2.88
CA ARG A 226 18.64 1.21 -1.53
C ARG A 226 19.31 2.60 -1.51
N LYS A 227 20.35 2.80 -2.33
CA LYS A 227 21.04 4.08 -2.43
C LYS A 227 20.08 5.22 -2.78
N ASP A 228 19.25 5.02 -3.80
CA ASP A 228 18.28 6.03 -4.24
C ASP A 228 17.26 6.33 -3.12
N VAL A 229 16.82 5.29 -2.39
CA VAL A 229 15.89 5.44 -1.25
C VAL A 229 16.51 6.29 -0.15
N GLU A 230 17.75 6.01 0.26
CA GLU A 230 18.42 6.77 1.34
C GLU A 230 18.61 8.24 0.95
N GLU A 231 19.11 8.53 -0.27
CA GLU A 231 19.26 9.90 -0.79
C GLU A 231 17.92 10.66 -0.81
N LEU A 232 16.84 10.02 -1.25
CA LEU A 232 15.49 10.62 -1.27
C LEU A 232 14.94 10.83 0.13
N ASN A 233 15.15 9.88 1.06
CA ASN A 233 14.70 9.99 2.44
C ASN A 233 15.41 11.14 3.18
N ASP A 234 16.71 11.32 2.94
CA ASP A 234 17.49 12.45 3.47
C ASP A 234 16.95 13.78 2.92
N TRP A 235 16.67 13.83 1.62
CA TRP A 235 16.05 15.01 1.02
C TRP A 235 14.67 15.32 1.63
N ILE A 236 13.79 14.33 1.72
CA ILE A 236 12.45 14.49 2.33
C ILE A 236 12.59 14.97 3.77
N SER A 237 13.49 14.38 4.55
CA SER A 237 13.70 14.72 5.94
C SER A 237 14.21 16.16 6.13
N SER A 238 15.08 16.61 5.26
CA SER A 238 15.64 17.98 5.27
C SER A 238 14.65 19.04 4.79
N ASN A 239 13.69 18.67 3.92
CA ASN A 239 12.72 19.58 3.34
C ASN A 239 11.33 19.50 3.98
N SER A 240 11.15 18.62 4.96
CA SER A 240 9.90 18.53 5.75
C SER A 240 9.89 19.65 6.79
N SER A 241 9.55 20.87 6.37
CA SER A 241 9.21 21.97 7.30
C SER A 241 7.87 21.63 7.94
N THR A 242 7.81 21.64 9.25
CA THR A 242 6.60 21.53 10.06
C THR A 242 5.52 22.46 9.50
N SER A 243 4.40 21.92 9.06
CA SER A 243 3.17 22.66 8.73
C SER A 243 3.22 23.64 7.55
N GLN A 244 3.84 23.31 6.42
CA GLN A 244 3.56 24.06 5.20
C GLN A 244 2.48 23.34 4.39
N LYS A 245 1.27 23.95 4.37
CA LYS A 245 0.26 23.65 3.33
C LYS A 245 0.96 23.72 1.97
N ILE A 246 0.96 22.63 1.23
CA ILE A 246 1.57 22.57 -0.10
C ILE A 246 0.96 23.72 -0.92
N LYS A 247 1.79 24.70 -1.32
CA LYS A 247 1.38 25.70 -2.30
C LYS A 247 1.30 25.01 -3.65
N ILE A 248 0.07 24.69 -4.07
CA ILE A 248 -0.19 24.21 -5.41
C ILE A 248 -0.10 25.44 -6.33
N ASN A 249 0.91 25.48 -7.18
CA ASN A 249 0.86 26.33 -8.38
C ASN A 249 -0.08 25.61 -9.36
N VAL A 250 -1.28 26.14 -9.52
CA VAL A 250 -2.28 25.78 -10.53
C VAL A 250 -1.79 26.24 -11.90
#